data_a587737d511f26033415a23d4e30bfbd
#
_entry.id   a587737d511f26033415a23d4e30bfbd
#
_cell.length_a   1.000
_cell.length_b   1.000
_cell.length_c   1.000
_cell.angle_alpha   90.00
_cell.angle_beta   90.00
_cell.angle_gamma   90.00
#
_symmetry.space_group_name_H-M   'P 1'
#
loop_
_entity.id
_entity.type
_entity.pdbx_description
1 polymer ?
#
loop_
_entity_poly.entity_id
_entity_poly.type
_entity_poly.pdbx_seq_one_letter_code
_entity_poly.pdbx_strand_id
1 'polypeptide(L)'
;PSHVTTILEGIKAKLGKDVEVVYEKAINFTNDTLFVKNTGKNAFSHEGKPGVKAEYFLNEKLEGSAALTRIEEDINNFWTEGEPFAPGMPWTHYSARYTTAITAEKDEVLNFESEGNDGYRIRINDSTVVDVWERNRWGNKQFSFPVKKGQSYTIEMTFRQSEGDAIVKLRAGHYEKTDFNELARRFSDADIIVFAGGISPQLEGEEMPVTVPGFKGGDRTSIQLPVVQTELMKALKATGKPVVFVMLTGSAIAIPWENENIPAIINAWYGGQSGGTAVADVLFGDYNPAGRLPVTFYKSDNDLPGFSDYSMKGRTYRYFNGD
;
A
#
# COMPACT_ATOMS: atom_id res chain seq x y z
N PRO A 1 16.36 -3.80 2.77
CA PRO A 1 17.27 -3.32 1.74
C PRO A 1 17.31 -1.80 1.74
N SER A 2 18.50 -1.22 1.55
CA SER A 2 18.72 0.24 1.54
C SER A 2 18.07 0.94 0.33
N HIS A 3 17.75 0.20 -0.70
CA HIS A 3 17.06 0.68 -1.91
C HIS A 3 16.28 -0.48 -2.55
N VAL A 4 15.09 -0.18 -3.06
CA VAL A 4 14.25 -1.11 -3.82
C VAL A 4 13.85 -0.44 -5.12
N THR A 5 14.10 -1.09 -6.25
CA THR A 5 13.59 -0.64 -7.54
C THR A 5 12.19 -1.20 -7.75
N THR A 6 11.20 -0.33 -7.83
CA THR A 6 9.82 -0.70 -8.15
C THR A 6 9.67 -1.06 -9.63
N ILE A 7 8.58 -1.76 -9.99
CA ILE A 7 8.28 -2.07 -11.41
C ILE A 7 8.16 -0.79 -12.23
N LEU A 8 7.51 0.25 -11.69
CA LEU A 8 7.38 1.55 -12.36
C LEU A 8 8.75 2.20 -12.63
N GLU A 9 9.65 2.20 -11.65
CA GLU A 9 11.00 2.74 -11.80
C GLU A 9 11.81 1.94 -12.83
N GLY A 10 11.72 0.60 -12.80
CA GLY A 10 12.36 -0.26 -13.78
C GLY A 10 11.89 0.02 -15.20
N ILE A 11 10.58 0.15 -15.41
CA ILE A 11 9.99 0.50 -16.72
C ILE A 11 10.48 1.90 -17.18
N LYS A 12 10.40 2.91 -16.30
CA LYS A 12 10.85 4.27 -16.63
C LYS A 12 12.33 4.33 -16.97
N ALA A 13 13.17 3.63 -16.23
CA ALA A 13 14.60 3.56 -16.50
C ALA A 13 14.92 2.91 -17.85
N LYS A 14 14.13 1.92 -18.26
CA LYS A 14 14.29 1.19 -19.52
C LYS A 14 13.85 2.00 -20.73
N LEU A 15 12.75 2.71 -20.64
CA LEU A 15 12.16 3.48 -21.76
C LEU A 15 12.85 4.84 -21.97
N GLY A 16 13.51 5.38 -20.96
CA GLY A 16 14.14 6.68 -21.05
C GLY A 16 13.12 7.82 -21.15
N LYS A 17 13.52 8.92 -21.84
CA LYS A 17 12.70 10.15 -21.92
C LYS A 17 11.83 10.24 -23.17
N ASP A 18 12.01 9.32 -24.11
CA ASP A 18 11.34 9.38 -25.43
C ASP A 18 9.96 8.71 -25.42
N VAL A 19 9.62 8.02 -24.33
CA VAL A 19 8.33 7.35 -24.12
C VAL A 19 7.64 7.93 -22.90
N GLU A 20 6.41 8.37 -23.07
CA GLU A 20 5.58 8.82 -21.95
C GLU A 20 5.12 7.62 -21.12
N VAL A 21 5.40 7.63 -19.83
CA VAL A 21 4.95 6.62 -18.87
C VAL A 21 3.97 7.26 -17.90
N VAL A 22 2.68 7.00 -18.13
CA VAL A 22 1.61 7.43 -17.23
C VAL A 22 1.37 6.35 -16.18
N TYR A 23 1.28 6.75 -14.92
CA TYR A 23 1.01 5.85 -13.81
C TYR A 23 -0.19 6.31 -13.00
N GLU A 24 -1.04 5.36 -12.64
CA GLU A 24 -2.13 5.61 -11.71
C GLU A 24 -2.33 4.39 -10.80
N LYS A 25 -2.49 4.62 -9.50
CA LYS A 25 -2.97 3.61 -8.58
C LYS A 25 -4.48 3.48 -8.75
N ALA A 26 -4.92 2.37 -9.33
CA ALA A 26 -6.31 2.19 -9.72
C ALA A 26 -7.19 1.58 -8.63
N ILE A 27 -6.64 0.66 -7.83
CA ILE A 27 -7.37 -0.12 -6.83
C ILE A 27 -6.47 -0.45 -5.64
N ASN A 28 -7.07 -0.94 -4.56
CA ASN A 28 -6.37 -1.75 -3.58
C ASN A 28 -6.35 -3.22 -4.02
N PHE A 29 -5.65 -4.09 -3.30
CA PHE A 29 -5.53 -5.50 -3.68
C PHE A 29 -6.89 -6.22 -3.79
N THR A 30 -7.82 -5.92 -2.89
CA THR A 30 -9.09 -6.65 -2.71
C THR A 30 -10.34 -5.80 -2.85
N ASN A 31 -10.20 -4.49 -3.09
CA ASN A 31 -11.34 -3.59 -3.26
C ASN A 31 -11.02 -2.40 -4.19
N ASP A 32 -12.05 -1.76 -4.67
CA ASP A 32 -12.02 -0.64 -5.62
C ASP A 32 -12.09 0.75 -4.95
N THR A 33 -11.89 0.81 -3.65
CA THR A 33 -11.99 2.04 -2.88
C THR A 33 -10.61 2.51 -2.45
N LEU A 34 -10.20 3.68 -2.90
CA LEU A 34 -8.92 4.29 -2.59
C LEU A 34 -9.07 5.40 -1.56
N PHE A 35 -8.12 5.52 -0.67
CA PHE A 35 -7.97 6.71 0.16
C PHE A 35 -7.28 7.80 -0.64
N VAL A 36 -8.01 8.87 -0.92
CA VAL A 36 -7.51 10.06 -1.62
C VAL A 36 -7.14 11.11 -0.59
N LYS A 37 -5.86 11.44 -0.53
CA LYS A 37 -5.34 12.44 0.40
C LYS A 37 -5.83 13.82 0.02
N ASN A 38 -6.18 14.62 1.00
CA ASN A 38 -6.57 16.01 0.81
C ASN A 38 -5.44 16.85 0.20
N THR A 39 -5.82 17.79 -0.64
CA THR A 39 -4.95 18.78 -1.29
C THR A 39 -5.48 20.19 -1.02
N GLY A 40 -4.75 21.22 -1.45
CA GLY A 40 -5.18 22.60 -1.31
C GLY A 40 -5.31 23.03 0.15
N LYS A 41 -6.40 23.72 0.50
CA LYS A 41 -6.66 24.21 1.86
C LYS A 41 -7.00 23.10 2.85
N ASN A 42 -7.51 21.98 2.36
CA ASN A 42 -7.78 20.79 3.18
C ASN A 42 -6.49 19.99 3.48
N ALA A 43 -5.35 20.31 2.86
CA ALA A 43 -4.06 19.71 3.19
C ALA A 43 -3.53 20.23 4.53
N PHE A 44 -2.58 19.51 5.09
CA PHE A 44 -1.91 19.92 6.32
C PHE A 44 -1.15 21.24 6.12
N SER A 45 -1.35 22.17 7.04
CA SER A 45 -0.70 23.48 7.05
C SER A 45 -0.29 23.90 8.45
N HIS A 46 0.81 24.62 8.54
CA HIS A 46 1.27 25.25 9.79
C HIS A 46 1.53 26.73 9.53
N GLU A 47 0.91 27.59 10.34
CA GLU A 47 0.98 29.06 10.19
C GLU A 47 0.66 29.56 8.76
N GLY A 48 -0.34 28.94 8.13
CA GLY A 48 -0.81 29.28 6.78
C GLY A 48 0.09 28.80 5.63
N LYS A 49 1.14 28.02 5.92
CA LYS A 49 2.01 27.39 4.90
C LYS A 49 1.82 25.88 4.91
N PRO A 50 1.95 25.20 3.77
CA PRO A 50 1.91 23.73 3.72
C PRO A 50 2.94 23.12 4.68
N GLY A 51 2.56 22.08 5.41
CA GLY A 51 3.45 21.33 6.29
C GLY A 51 2.95 21.15 7.72
N VAL A 52 3.81 20.54 8.51
CA VAL A 52 3.58 20.13 9.89
C VAL A 52 4.76 20.57 10.75
N LYS A 53 4.52 21.23 11.86
CA LYS A 53 5.56 21.49 12.86
C LYS A 53 5.81 20.19 13.63
N ALA A 54 7.02 19.67 13.58
CA ALA A 54 7.48 18.51 14.33
C ALA A 54 8.46 18.95 15.42
N GLU A 55 8.18 18.56 16.65
CA GLU A 55 8.99 18.80 17.86
C GLU A 55 9.36 17.44 18.45
N TYR A 56 10.67 17.19 18.66
CA TYR A 56 11.19 15.92 19.14
C TYR A 56 11.86 16.09 20.50
N PHE A 57 11.60 15.17 21.43
CA PHE A 57 12.04 15.22 22.82
C PHE A 57 12.89 14.00 23.16
N LEU A 58 13.96 14.19 23.95
CA LEU A 58 14.87 13.11 24.39
C LEU A 58 14.31 12.27 25.55
N ASN A 59 13.01 12.09 25.59
CA ASN A 59 12.29 11.26 26.55
C ASN A 59 10.94 10.84 25.95
N GLU A 60 10.32 9.81 26.51
CA GLU A 60 9.06 9.26 26.02
C GLU A 60 7.79 10.03 26.46
N LYS A 61 7.92 11.15 27.21
CA LYS A 61 6.81 11.83 27.88
C LYS A 61 6.52 13.24 27.37
N LEU A 62 7.22 13.71 26.35
CA LEU A 62 7.13 15.10 25.83
C LEU A 62 7.53 16.15 26.88
N GLU A 63 8.40 15.80 27.83
CA GLU A 63 8.82 16.66 28.92
C GLU A 63 10.02 17.56 28.55
N GLY A 64 10.04 18.77 29.06
CA GLY A 64 11.12 19.74 28.84
C GLY A 64 11.03 20.44 27.49
N SER A 65 12.17 20.95 27.03
CA SER A 65 12.29 21.60 25.72
C SER A 65 12.54 20.59 24.62
N ALA A 66 11.97 20.84 23.46
CA ALA A 66 12.26 20.03 22.29
C ALA A 66 13.76 20.11 21.92
N ALA A 67 14.39 18.96 21.71
CA ALA A 67 15.77 18.86 21.28
C ALA A 67 15.93 19.18 19.78
N LEU A 68 14.89 18.91 19.00
CA LEU A 68 14.83 19.22 17.57
C LEU A 68 13.44 19.75 17.25
N THR A 69 13.38 20.86 16.51
CA THR A 69 12.14 21.38 15.93
C THR A 69 12.37 21.66 14.44
N ARG A 70 11.46 21.18 13.59
CA ARG A 70 11.51 21.42 12.15
C ARG A 70 10.12 21.43 11.53
N ILE A 71 10.00 21.93 10.32
CA ILE A 71 8.78 21.78 9.50
C ILE A 71 8.98 20.59 8.58
N GLU A 72 8.05 19.68 8.61
CA GLU A 72 7.96 18.51 7.75
C GLU A 72 6.83 18.70 6.75
N GLU A 73 6.94 18.09 5.59
CA GLU A 73 5.90 18.14 4.57
C GLU A 73 4.62 17.45 5.05
N ASP A 74 4.79 16.37 5.81
CA ASP A 74 3.74 15.44 6.22
C ASP A 74 4.08 14.74 7.53
N ILE A 75 3.12 14.05 8.13
CA ILE A 75 3.36 13.03 9.15
C ILE A 75 3.42 11.67 8.45
N ASN A 76 4.59 11.32 7.92
CA ASN A 76 4.80 10.07 7.18
C ASN A 76 6.24 9.57 7.38
N ASN A 77 6.54 9.20 8.62
CA ASN A 77 7.89 8.84 9.03
C ASN A 77 8.01 7.34 9.28
N PHE A 78 9.12 6.79 8.80
CA PHE A 78 9.60 5.45 9.08
C PHE A 78 11.10 5.53 9.35
N TRP A 79 11.54 5.10 10.54
CA TRP A 79 12.94 5.07 10.90
C TRP A 79 13.31 3.69 11.42
N THR A 80 14.38 3.15 10.84
CA THR A 80 14.87 1.80 11.15
C THR A 80 15.57 1.78 12.50
N GLU A 81 15.35 0.71 13.24
CA GLU A 81 16.06 0.42 14.49
C GLU A 81 17.58 0.52 14.32
N GLY A 82 18.23 1.14 15.31
CA GLY A 82 19.69 1.31 15.32
C GLY A 82 20.20 2.54 14.57
N GLU A 83 19.36 3.25 13.81
CA GLU A 83 19.76 4.42 13.03
C GLU A 83 19.06 5.70 13.52
N PRO A 84 19.79 6.67 14.11
CA PRO A 84 19.23 7.98 14.46
C PRO A 84 18.73 8.71 13.20
N PHE A 85 17.50 9.21 13.24
CA PHE A 85 16.91 9.92 12.10
C PHE A 85 17.39 11.38 11.93
N ALA A 86 18.12 11.90 12.91
CA ALA A 86 18.73 13.22 12.87
C ALA A 86 19.92 13.30 13.86
N PRO A 87 20.91 14.17 13.61
CA PRO A 87 22.02 14.39 14.55
C PRO A 87 21.52 14.76 15.94
N GLY A 88 22.02 14.07 16.96
CA GLY A 88 21.67 14.31 18.36
C GLY A 88 20.36 13.66 18.82
N MET A 89 19.63 12.96 17.94
CA MET A 89 18.44 12.21 18.30
C MET A 89 18.78 10.74 18.53
N PRO A 90 18.23 10.10 19.57
CA PRO A 90 18.32 8.65 19.72
C PRO A 90 17.37 7.95 18.73
N TRP A 91 17.60 6.67 18.46
CA TRP A 91 16.68 5.83 17.67
C TRP A 91 15.55 5.23 18.51
N THR A 92 15.67 5.20 19.86
CA THR A 92 14.65 4.76 20.82
C THR A 92 14.55 5.74 22.00
N HIS A 93 13.54 5.55 22.85
CA HIS A 93 13.32 6.34 24.09
C HIS A 93 13.19 7.85 23.82
N TYR A 94 12.43 8.19 22.79
CA TYR A 94 12.09 9.57 22.46
C TYR A 94 10.59 9.75 22.24
N SER A 95 10.15 10.98 22.15
CA SER A 95 8.78 11.30 21.76
C SER A 95 8.76 12.45 20.77
N ALA A 96 7.64 12.59 20.06
CA ALA A 96 7.42 13.66 19.12
C ALA A 96 6.04 14.27 19.28
N ARG A 97 5.93 15.57 19.00
CA ARG A 97 4.67 16.29 18.83
C ARG A 97 4.62 16.88 17.43
N TYR A 98 3.60 16.52 16.70
CA TYR A 98 3.29 17.05 15.38
C TYR A 98 2.09 17.98 15.51
N THR A 99 2.23 19.22 15.03
CA THR A 99 1.15 20.22 15.05
C THR A 99 0.91 20.74 13.65
N THR A 100 -0.33 20.64 13.20
CA THR A 100 -0.77 21.11 11.89
C THR A 100 -2.21 21.60 11.97
N ALA A 101 -2.73 22.13 10.89
CA ALA A 101 -4.13 22.50 10.74
C ALA A 101 -4.65 22.15 9.35
N ILE A 102 -5.96 22.01 9.25
CA ILE A 102 -6.71 21.96 7.99
C ILE A 102 -7.77 23.07 8.01
N THR A 103 -8.09 23.59 6.83
CA THR A 103 -9.20 24.54 6.66
C THR A 103 -10.23 23.95 5.71
N ALA A 104 -11.43 23.67 6.20
CA ALA A 104 -12.46 22.99 5.42
C ALA A 104 -12.98 23.86 4.26
N GLU A 105 -12.95 23.34 3.04
CA GLU A 105 -13.45 24.04 1.84
C GLU A 105 -14.97 23.90 1.67
N LYS A 106 -15.57 22.89 2.28
CA LYS A 106 -17.02 22.61 2.31
C LYS A 106 -17.43 21.94 3.62
N ASP A 107 -18.72 21.84 3.87
CA ASP A 107 -19.25 20.97 4.92
C ASP A 107 -19.11 19.51 4.48
N GLU A 108 -18.33 18.74 5.22
CA GLU A 108 -18.08 17.32 4.91
C GLU A 108 -17.65 16.52 6.13
N VAL A 109 -17.54 15.22 5.95
CA VAL A 109 -16.89 14.33 6.90
C VAL A 109 -15.54 13.90 6.31
N LEU A 110 -14.46 14.37 6.92
CA LEU A 110 -13.10 13.94 6.56
C LEU A 110 -12.78 12.59 7.19
N ASN A 111 -12.09 11.77 6.45
CA ASN A 111 -11.57 10.51 6.93
C ASN A 111 -10.08 10.67 7.27
N PHE A 112 -9.66 10.00 8.32
CA PHE A 112 -8.28 9.98 8.77
C PHE A 112 -7.79 8.55 8.88
N GLU A 113 -6.56 8.33 8.45
CA GLU A 113 -5.82 7.09 8.67
C GLU A 113 -4.56 7.40 9.43
N SER A 114 -4.35 6.71 10.55
CA SER A 114 -3.15 6.84 11.37
C SER A 114 -2.48 5.49 11.56
N GLU A 115 -1.16 5.52 11.65
CA GLU A 115 -0.31 4.36 11.91
C GLU A 115 0.78 4.77 12.91
N GLY A 116 1.08 3.91 13.84
CA GLY A 116 2.16 4.14 14.81
C GLY A 116 2.73 2.85 15.36
N ASN A 117 4.00 2.91 15.65
CA ASN A 117 4.77 1.96 16.42
C ASN A 117 5.83 2.77 17.21
N ASP A 118 5.63 3.02 18.51
CA ASP A 118 4.73 2.43 19.49
C ASP A 118 3.42 3.21 19.71
N GLY A 119 3.35 3.94 20.83
CA GLY A 119 2.15 4.64 21.27
C GLY A 119 1.95 6.01 20.61
N TYR A 120 0.69 6.37 20.38
CA TYR A 120 0.37 7.71 19.89
C TYR A 120 -1.02 8.16 20.34
N ARG A 121 -1.23 9.48 20.30
CA ARG A 121 -2.50 10.14 20.56
C ARG A 121 -2.76 11.19 19.49
N ILE A 122 -4.01 11.32 19.06
CA ILE A 122 -4.42 12.35 18.12
C ILE A 122 -5.53 13.19 18.73
N ARG A 123 -5.36 14.50 18.65
CA ARG A 123 -6.37 15.50 19.04
C ARG A 123 -6.73 16.34 17.83
N ILE A 124 -8.02 16.67 17.72
CA ILE A 124 -8.52 17.68 16.79
C ILE A 124 -9.17 18.77 17.63
N ASN A 125 -8.61 19.98 17.59
CA ASN A 125 -8.89 21.05 18.54
C ASN A 125 -8.71 20.50 19.98
N ASP A 126 -9.73 20.63 20.83
CA ASP A 126 -9.70 20.18 22.23
C ASP A 126 -10.12 18.72 22.42
N SER A 127 -10.54 18.04 21.35
CA SER A 127 -11.08 16.67 21.43
C SER A 127 -10.02 15.61 21.12
N THR A 128 -9.83 14.64 22.01
CA THR A 128 -9.02 13.44 21.75
C THR A 128 -9.85 12.47 20.89
N VAL A 129 -9.38 12.19 19.68
CA VAL A 129 -10.05 11.29 18.71
C VAL A 129 -9.41 9.92 18.64
N VAL A 130 -8.13 9.82 18.98
CA VAL A 130 -7.40 8.55 19.12
C VAL A 130 -6.52 8.64 20.36
N ASP A 131 -6.57 7.62 21.21
CA ASP A 131 -5.66 7.44 22.34
C ASP A 131 -5.21 5.99 22.42
N VAL A 132 -3.98 5.74 22.02
CA VAL A 132 -3.29 4.45 22.09
C VAL A 132 -1.87 4.64 22.65
N TRP A 133 -1.73 5.61 23.56
CA TRP A 133 -0.44 6.02 24.12
C TRP A 133 0.33 4.89 24.81
N GLU A 134 -0.37 4.02 25.52
CA GLU A 134 0.24 2.92 26.28
C GLU A 134 0.58 1.67 25.43
N ARG A 135 0.34 1.73 24.10
CA ARG A 135 0.65 0.59 23.24
C ARG A 135 2.16 0.58 22.90
N ASN A 136 2.77 -0.61 23.04
CA ASN A 136 4.16 -0.86 22.70
C ASN A 136 4.27 -1.82 21.50
N ARG A 137 3.51 -1.57 20.46
CA ARG A 137 3.53 -2.36 19.22
C ARG A 137 2.88 -1.59 18.07
N TRP A 138 3.20 -2.00 16.87
CA TRP A 138 2.56 -1.49 15.67
C TRP A 138 1.03 -1.57 15.71
N GLY A 139 0.40 -0.59 15.12
CA GLY A 139 -1.03 -0.60 14.87
C GLY A 139 -1.51 0.65 14.14
N ASN A 140 -2.67 0.50 13.53
CA ASN A 140 -3.34 1.55 12.80
C ASN A 140 -4.72 1.87 13.38
N LYS A 141 -5.23 3.05 13.04
CA LYS A 141 -6.61 3.49 13.32
C LYS A 141 -7.14 4.26 12.12
N GLN A 142 -8.42 4.04 11.86
CA GLN A 142 -9.21 4.85 10.94
C GLN A 142 -10.32 5.51 11.76
N PHE A 143 -10.56 6.80 11.49
CA PHE A 143 -11.65 7.55 12.11
C PHE A 143 -12.14 8.64 11.17
N SER A 144 -13.32 9.16 11.47
CA SER A 144 -13.93 10.23 10.69
C SER A 144 -14.23 11.43 11.58
N PHE A 145 -14.12 12.63 11.02
CA PHE A 145 -14.37 13.86 11.74
C PHE A 145 -15.17 14.84 10.88
N PRO A 146 -16.33 15.36 11.38
CA PRO A 146 -17.14 16.32 10.65
C PRO A 146 -16.48 17.70 10.67
N VAL A 147 -16.40 18.34 9.50
CA VAL A 147 -15.83 19.67 9.34
C VAL A 147 -16.85 20.61 8.69
N LYS A 148 -16.74 21.91 8.99
CA LYS A 148 -17.60 22.97 8.48
C LYS A 148 -16.83 23.92 7.58
N LYS A 149 -17.42 24.29 6.46
CA LYS A 149 -16.84 25.19 5.47
C LYS A 149 -16.27 26.46 6.13
N GLY A 150 -15.03 26.76 5.79
CA GLY A 150 -14.31 27.96 6.25
C GLY A 150 -13.76 27.87 7.68
N GLN A 151 -14.07 26.79 8.43
CA GLN A 151 -13.49 26.58 9.75
C GLN A 151 -12.09 25.92 9.65
N SER A 152 -11.21 26.35 10.53
CA SER A 152 -9.89 25.75 10.70
C SER A 152 -9.89 24.82 11.91
N TYR A 153 -9.23 23.67 11.76
CA TYR A 153 -9.13 22.64 12.78
C TYR A 153 -7.65 22.36 13.03
N THR A 154 -7.20 22.62 14.27
CA THR A 154 -5.85 22.26 14.70
C THR A 154 -5.79 20.76 14.96
N ILE A 155 -4.78 20.11 14.43
CA ILE A 155 -4.50 18.68 14.60
C ILE A 155 -3.17 18.57 15.34
N GLU A 156 -3.18 17.89 16.47
CA GLU A 156 -1.99 17.51 17.22
C GLU A 156 -1.90 15.98 17.24
N MET A 157 -0.78 15.45 16.77
CA MET A 157 -0.43 14.04 16.96
C MET A 157 0.80 13.96 17.85
N THR A 158 0.68 13.30 19.00
CA THR A 158 1.81 12.95 19.85
C THR A 158 2.18 11.50 19.65
N PHE A 159 3.47 11.22 19.69
CA PHE A 159 4.04 9.90 19.42
C PHE A 159 5.13 9.58 20.43
N ARG A 160 5.24 8.32 20.79
CA ARG A 160 6.24 7.80 21.70
C ARG A 160 6.92 6.59 21.07
N GLN A 161 8.25 6.58 21.07
CA GLN A 161 9.09 5.48 20.61
C GLN A 161 9.85 4.88 21.77
N SER A 162 9.64 3.59 22.03
CA SER A 162 10.34 2.83 23.06
C SER A 162 11.37 1.88 22.46
N GLU A 163 10.96 0.99 21.55
CA GLU A 163 11.82 -0.06 20.99
C GLU A 163 11.48 -0.34 19.51
N GLY A 164 12.44 -0.95 18.79
CA GLY A 164 12.26 -1.37 17.39
C GLY A 164 12.18 -0.22 16.39
N ASP A 165 11.66 -0.51 15.21
CA ASP A 165 11.44 0.48 14.15
C ASP A 165 10.38 1.50 14.56
N ALA A 166 10.63 2.77 14.28
CA ALA A 166 9.68 3.84 14.54
C ALA A 166 8.80 4.10 13.31
N ILE A 167 7.48 4.00 13.50
CA ILE A 167 6.49 4.34 12.48
C ILE A 167 5.55 5.39 13.06
N VAL A 168 5.38 6.51 12.37
CA VAL A 168 4.38 7.50 12.71
C VAL A 168 3.81 8.14 11.46
N LYS A 169 2.52 7.90 11.20
CA LYS A 169 1.84 8.41 10.01
C LYS A 169 0.45 8.92 10.35
N LEU A 170 0.06 10.00 9.69
CA LEU A 170 -1.30 10.51 9.72
C LEU A 170 -1.66 11.06 8.34
N ARG A 171 -2.78 10.62 7.80
CA ARG A 171 -3.34 11.12 6.56
C ARG A 171 -4.75 11.63 6.79
N ALA A 172 -5.10 12.74 6.17
CA ALA A 172 -6.46 13.25 6.09
C ALA A 172 -6.94 13.21 4.64
N GLY A 173 -8.17 12.80 4.40
CA GLY A 173 -8.69 12.62 3.04
C GLY A 173 -10.11 12.09 3.01
N HIS A 174 -10.43 11.41 1.94
CA HIS A 174 -11.70 10.75 1.73
C HIS A 174 -11.52 9.44 0.96
N TYR A 175 -12.52 8.57 1.04
CA TYR A 175 -12.54 7.33 0.29
C TYR A 175 -13.28 7.53 -1.01
N GLU A 176 -12.65 7.22 -2.12
CA GLU A 176 -13.23 7.25 -3.46
C GLU A 176 -13.28 5.86 -4.08
N LYS A 177 -14.43 5.53 -4.64
CA LYS A 177 -14.58 4.32 -5.43
C LYS A 177 -14.11 4.55 -6.85
N THR A 178 -13.22 3.69 -7.35
CA THR A 178 -12.74 3.78 -8.73
C THR A 178 -13.82 3.37 -9.73
N ASP A 179 -14.16 4.25 -10.64
CA ASP A 179 -14.93 3.90 -11.83
C ASP A 179 -13.98 3.28 -12.88
N PHE A 180 -14.09 1.97 -13.09
CA PHE A 180 -13.21 1.24 -14.01
C PHE A 180 -13.37 1.68 -15.46
N ASN A 181 -14.56 2.07 -15.89
CA ASN A 181 -14.80 2.50 -17.26
C ASN A 181 -14.19 3.88 -17.51
N GLU A 182 -14.32 4.77 -16.53
CA GLU A 182 -13.68 6.08 -16.61
C GLU A 182 -12.16 5.96 -16.56
N LEU A 183 -11.63 5.14 -15.66
CA LEU A 183 -10.20 4.84 -15.58
C LEU A 183 -9.68 4.28 -16.91
N ALA A 184 -10.32 3.24 -17.45
CA ALA A 184 -9.93 2.62 -18.72
C ALA A 184 -9.93 3.64 -19.87
N ARG A 185 -10.91 4.54 -19.91
CA ARG A 185 -10.99 5.60 -20.94
C ARG A 185 -9.80 6.56 -20.86
N ARG A 186 -9.28 6.87 -19.68
CA ARG A 186 -8.07 7.71 -19.53
C ARG A 186 -6.81 7.08 -20.13
N PHE A 187 -6.79 5.76 -20.26
CA PHE A 187 -5.69 5.02 -20.89
C PHE A 187 -5.98 4.59 -22.34
N SER A 188 -7.05 5.09 -22.96
CA SER A 188 -7.41 4.72 -24.35
C SER A 188 -6.39 5.14 -25.38
N ASP A 189 -5.58 6.16 -25.11
CA ASP A 189 -4.55 6.65 -26.01
C ASP A 189 -3.18 5.97 -25.80
N ALA A 190 -3.04 5.14 -24.76
CA ALA A 190 -1.81 4.39 -24.55
C ALA A 190 -1.60 3.33 -25.65
N ASP A 191 -0.35 3.10 -26.04
CA ASP A 191 -0.02 2.00 -26.98
C ASP A 191 -0.11 0.64 -26.32
N ILE A 192 0.23 0.57 -25.02
CA ILE A 192 0.20 -0.64 -24.18
C ILE A 192 -0.14 -0.29 -22.75
N ILE A 193 -0.85 -1.18 -22.08
CA ILE A 193 -1.20 -1.05 -20.65
C ILE A 193 -0.50 -2.16 -19.88
N VAL A 194 0.29 -1.80 -18.86
CA VAL A 194 0.89 -2.76 -17.93
C VAL A 194 0.11 -2.71 -16.61
N PHE A 195 -0.63 -3.76 -16.31
CA PHE A 195 -1.29 -3.94 -15.03
C PHE A 195 -0.37 -4.71 -14.07
N ALA A 196 0.17 -4.03 -13.06
CA ALA A 196 0.89 -4.66 -11.97
C ALA A 196 -0.06 -4.91 -10.80
N GLY A 197 -0.34 -6.19 -10.54
CA GLY A 197 -1.33 -6.61 -9.54
C GLY A 197 -0.97 -7.95 -8.90
N GLY A 198 -1.97 -8.63 -8.36
CA GLY A 198 -1.80 -9.88 -7.62
C GLY A 198 -2.13 -9.72 -6.15
N ILE A 199 -1.30 -10.26 -5.28
CA ILE A 199 -1.47 -10.18 -3.82
C ILE A 199 -0.21 -9.62 -3.16
N SER A 200 -0.20 -9.53 -1.84
CA SER A 200 0.87 -8.87 -1.08
C SER A 200 1.17 -9.64 0.20
N PRO A 201 2.41 -9.64 0.70
CA PRO A 201 2.73 -10.13 2.05
C PRO A 201 1.91 -9.47 3.16
N GLN A 202 1.32 -8.30 2.90
CA GLN A 202 0.40 -7.63 3.83
C GLN A 202 -0.99 -8.28 3.91
N LEU A 203 -1.31 -9.20 3.00
CA LEU A 203 -2.55 -9.97 2.99
C LEU A 203 -2.33 -11.41 3.44
N GLU A 204 -1.19 -12.00 3.07
CA GLU A 204 -0.84 -13.40 3.31
C GLU A 204 0.41 -13.55 4.22
N GLY A 205 0.37 -12.99 5.40
CA GLY A 205 1.40 -13.15 6.42
C GLY A 205 0.88 -13.90 7.64
N GLU A 206 1.77 -14.41 8.46
CA GLU A 206 1.45 -15.21 9.64
C GLU A 206 0.73 -14.37 10.70
N GLU A 207 -0.38 -14.89 11.23
CA GLU A 207 -1.17 -14.32 12.35
C GLU A 207 -1.52 -12.82 12.18
N MET A 208 -1.84 -12.41 10.98
CA MET A 208 -2.18 -11.00 10.70
C MET A 208 -3.65 -10.67 11.01
N PRO A 209 -3.95 -9.45 11.49
CA PRO A 209 -5.34 -9.01 11.71
C PRO A 209 -6.02 -8.62 10.38
N VAL A 210 -5.97 -9.50 9.39
CA VAL A 210 -6.55 -9.32 8.05
C VAL A 210 -7.86 -10.09 7.96
N THR A 211 -8.94 -9.42 7.53
CA THR A 211 -10.23 -10.03 7.21
C THR A 211 -10.81 -9.29 6.02
N VAL A 212 -10.50 -9.76 4.82
CA VAL A 212 -10.98 -9.22 3.55
C VAL A 212 -11.33 -10.37 2.61
N PRO A 213 -12.11 -10.15 1.53
CA PRO A 213 -12.46 -11.21 0.59
C PRO A 213 -11.22 -11.99 0.11
N GLY A 214 -11.24 -13.31 0.30
CA GLY A 214 -10.14 -14.21 -0.05
C GLY A 214 -9.06 -14.40 1.02
N PHE A 215 -9.13 -13.68 2.18
CA PHE A 215 -8.12 -13.72 3.23
C PHE A 215 -8.72 -13.60 4.63
N LYS A 216 -8.20 -14.37 5.58
CA LYS A 216 -8.57 -14.30 7.00
C LYS A 216 -7.39 -14.70 7.88
N GLY A 217 -7.01 -13.81 8.81
CA GLY A 217 -5.90 -14.07 9.74
C GLY A 217 -4.51 -14.12 9.07
N GLY A 218 -4.40 -13.66 7.82
CA GLY A 218 -3.20 -13.83 7.00
C GLY A 218 -3.22 -15.08 6.12
N ASP A 219 -4.17 -16.00 6.33
CA ASP A 219 -4.35 -17.19 5.49
C ASP A 219 -5.27 -16.89 4.31
N ARG A 220 -5.04 -17.59 3.21
CA ARG A 220 -5.94 -17.56 2.05
C ARG A 220 -7.15 -18.44 2.30
N THR A 221 -8.34 -17.86 2.08
CA THR A 221 -9.61 -18.59 2.09
C THR A 221 -10.08 -18.95 0.67
N SER A 222 -9.40 -18.44 -0.36
CA SER A 222 -9.59 -18.75 -1.77
C SER A 222 -8.28 -18.55 -2.53
N ILE A 223 -8.00 -19.39 -3.51
CA ILE A 223 -6.84 -19.23 -4.41
C ILE A 223 -7.13 -18.29 -5.58
N GLN A 224 -8.35 -17.81 -5.73
CA GLN A 224 -8.72 -16.91 -6.82
C GLN A 224 -7.97 -15.58 -6.73
N LEU A 225 -7.65 -14.99 -7.86
CA LEU A 225 -7.27 -13.57 -7.92
C LEU A 225 -8.41 -12.73 -7.35
N PRO A 226 -8.15 -11.72 -6.52
CA PRO A 226 -9.22 -10.85 -6.03
C PRO A 226 -10.07 -10.29 -7.18
N VAL A 227 -11.38 -10.51 -7.13
CA VAL A 227 -12.34 -10.22 -8.21
C VAL A 227 -12.22 -8.81 -8.75
N VAL A 228 -11.94 -7.84 -7.89
CA VAL A 228 -11.76 -6.42 -8.27
C VAL A 228 -10.66 -6.23 -9.33
N GLN A 229 -9.61 -7.06 -9.30
CA GLN A 229 -8.51 -7.00 -10.26
C GLN A 229 -8.93 -7.56 -11.63
N THR A 230 -9.66 -8.66 -11.63
CA THR A 230 -10.25 -9.23 -12.85
C THR A 230 -11.23 -8.24 -13.50
N GLU A 231 -12.10 -7.60 -12.70
CA GLU A 231 -13.06 -6.61 -13.23
C GLU A 231 -12.35 -5.37 -13.82
N LEU A 232 -11.30 -4.90 -13.17
CA LEU A 232 -10.48 -3.83 -13.75
C LEU A 232 -9.81 -4.26 -15.06
N MET A 233 -9.22 -5.45 -15.11
CA MET A 233 -8.59 -5.95 -16.35
C MET A 233 -9.60 -6.14 -17.48
N LYS A 234 -10.86 -6.51 -17.18
CA LYS A 234 -11.95 -6.54 -18.18
C LYS A 234 -12.20 -5.15 -18.78
N ALA A 235 -12.26 -4.12 -17.93
CA ALA A 235 -12.44 -2.74 -18.39
C ALA A 235 -11.24 -2.25 -19.21
N LEU A 236 -10.01 -2.54 -18.78
CA LEU A 236 -8.80 -2.20 -19.53
C LEU A 236 -8.76 -2.91 -20.88
N LYS A 237 -9.08 -4.21 -20.95
CA LYS A 237 -9.16 -4.96 -22.20
C LYS A 237 -10.20 -4.40 -23.17
N ALA A 238 -11.33 -3.89 -22.65
CA ALA A 238 -12.39 -3.30 -23.46
C ALA A 238 -11.96 -2.03 -24.22
N THR A 239 -10.84 -1.40 -23.85
CA THR A 239 -10.25 -0.29 -24.62
C THR A 239 -9.70 -0.72 -25.96
N GLY A 240 -9.50 -2.03 -26.18
CA GLY A 240 -8.86 -2.58 -27.38
C GLY A 240 -7.33 -2.52 -27.36
N LYS A 241 -6.73 -1.99 -26.30
CA LYS A 241 -5.27 -1.89 -26.15
C LYS A 241 -4.70 -3.21 -25.60
N PRO A 242 -3.47 -3.58 -26.00
CA PRO A 242 -2.77 -4.70 -25.39
C PRO A 242 -2.61 -4.48 -23.88
N VAL A 243 -3.01 -5.46 -23.09
CA VAL A 243 -2.81 -5.46 -21.63
C VAL A 243 -1.78 -6.52 -21.27
N VAL A 244 -0.75 -6.15 -20.55
CA VAL A 244 0.22 -7.08 -19.94
C VAL A 244 -0.04 -7.16 -18.46
N PHE A 245 -0.20 -8.34 -17.91
CA PHE A 245 -0.38 -8.56 -16.48
C PHE A 245 0.95 -8.98 -15.83
N VAL A 246 1.47 -8.14 -14.96
CA VAL A 246 2.61 -8.46 -14.08
C VAL A 246 2.04 -8.86 -12.73
N MET A 247 2.01 -10.16 -12.46
CA MET A 247 1.42 -10.74 -11.27
C MET A 247 2.46 -10.89 -10.16
N LEU A 248 2.20 -10.26 -9.02
CA LEU A 248 2.99 -10.39 -7.80
C LEU A 248 2.24 -11.31 -6.82
N THR A 249 2.92 -12.34 -6.34
CA THR A 249 2.30 -13.33 -5.43
C THR A 249 3.36 -14.10 -4.66
N GLY A 250 3.04 -14.56 -3.46
CA GLY A 250 3.85 -15.51 -2.69
C GLY A 250 3.40 -16.95 -2.84
N SER A 251 2.20 -17.17 -3.43
CA SER A 251 1.55 -18.48 -3.58
C SER A 251 0.88 -18.64 -4.95
N ALA A 252 0.43 -19.84 -5.28
CA ALA A 252 -0.34 -20.08 -6.51
C ALA A 252 -1.66 -19.30 -6.51
N ILE A 253 -1.99 -18.67 -7.62
CA ILE A 253 -3.24 -17.92 -7.84
C ILE A 253 -3.98 -18.51 -9.02
N ALA A 254 -5.28 -18.74 -8.88
CA ALA A 254 -6.16 -19.11 -9.98
C ALA A 254 -6.52 -17.86 -10.80
N ILE A 255 -6.17 -17.88 -12.07
CA ILE A 255 -6.36 -16.79 -13.04
C ILE A 255 -6.98 -17.29 -14.36
N PRO A 256 -8.07 -18.06 -14.33
CA PRO A 256 -8.59 -18.67 -15.55
C PRO A 256 -9.02 -17.64 -16.59
N TRP A 257 -9.72 -16.58 -16.18
CA TRP A 257 -10.14 -15.55 -17.11
C TRP A 257 -8.95 -14.79 -17.70
N GLU A 258 -7.96 -14.44 -16.87
CA GLU A 258 -6.75 -13.73 -17.30
C GLU A 258 -5.95 -14.56 -18.29
N ASN A 259 -5.80 -15.86 -18.03
CA ASN A 259 -5.09 -16.79 -18.90
C ASN A 259 -5.71 -16.90 -20.30
N GLU A 260 -7.03 -16.78 -20.40
CA GLU A 260 -7.74 -16.83 -21.69
C GLU A 260 -7.79 -15.46 -22.40
N ASN A 261 -7.70 -14.35 -21.65
CA ASN A 261 -8.07 -13.03 -22.14
C ASN A 261 -6.94 -12.02 -22.18
N ILE A 262 -5.86 -12.23 -21.44
CA ILE A 262 -4.71 -11.32 -21.37
C ILE A 262 -3.56 -11.90 -22.19
N PRO A 263 -3.08 -11.15 -23.20
CA PRO A 263 -2.13 -11.68 -24.18
C PRO A 263 -0.73 -11.99 -23.62
N ALA A 264 -0.35 -11.38 -22.48
CA ALA A 264 0.93 -11.65 -21.81
C ALA A 264 0.78 -11.55 -20.30
N ILE A 265 1.24 -12.59 -19.60
CA ILE A 265 1.22 -12.66 -18.13
C ILE A 265 2.63 -13.03 -17.66
N ILE A 266 3.18 -12.23 -16.75
CA ILE A 266 4.46 -12.49 -16.08
C ILE A 266 4.16 -12.78 -14.61
N ASN A 267 4.53 -13.96 -14.11
CA ASN A 267 4.54 -14.22 -12.67
C ASN A 267 5.87 -13.77 -12.10
N ALA A 268 5.86 -12.59 -11.46
CA ALA A 268 7.05 -11.94 -10.92
C ALA A 268 7.36 -12.35 -9.48
N TRP A 269 6.45 -13.07 -8.81
CA TRP A 269 6.54 -13.39 -7.39
C TRP A 269 6.71 -12.12 -6.53
N TYR A 270 7.27 -12.25 -5.33
CA TYR A 270 7.73 -11.11 -4.54
C TYR A 270 9.20 -10.89 -4.83
N GLY A 271 9.49 -9.89 -5.64
CA GLY A 271 10.85 -9.57 -6.06
C GLY A 271 11.69 -9.03 -4.89
N GLY A 272 13.00 -9.19 -5.01
CA GLY A 272 13.97 -8.57 -4.12
C GLY A 272 14.28 -7.12 -4.50
N GLN A 273 15.41 -6.61 -4.03
CA GLN A 273 15.88 -5.23 -4.22
C GLN A 273 15.83 -4.75 -5.68
N SER A 274 16.21 -5.58 -6.62
CA SER A 274 16.22 -5.26 -8.07
C SER A 274 15.03 -5.86 -8.82
N GLY A 275 13.92 -6.19 -8.13
CA GLY A 275 12.75 -6.85 -8.72
C GLY A 275 12.16 -6.07 -9.88
N GLY A 276 12.05 -4.74 -9.77
CA GLY A 276 11.54 -3.89 -10.85
C GLY A 276 12.44 -3.86 -12.08
N THR A 277 13.75 -3.88 -11.90
CA THR A 277 14.72 -3.99 -13.02
C THR A 277 14.54 -5.31 -13.74
N ALA A 278 14.49 -6.43 -12.99
CA ALA A 278 14.32 -7.76 -13.58
C ALA A 278 13.00 -7.90 -14.35
N VAL A 279 11.90 -7.37 -13.83
CA VAL A 279 10.61 -7.33 -14.53
C VAL A 279 10.70 -6.51 -15.80
N ALA A 280 11.34 -5.34 -15.77
CA ALA A 280 11.53 -4.50 -16.95
C ALA A 280 12.39 -5.22 -18.01
N ASP A 281 13.48 -5.89 -17.63
CA ASP A 281 14.32 -6.64 -18.55
C ASP A 281 13.54 -7.76 -19.30
N VAL A 282 12.61 -8.41 -18.60
CA VAL A 282 11.72 -9.41 -19.21
C VAL A 282 10.68 -8.74 -20.13
N LEU A 283 10.05 -7.65 -19.67
CA LEU A 283 9.03 -6.93 -20.42
C LEU A 283 9.55 -6.40 -21.76
N PHE A 284 10.80 -5.92 -21.79
CA PHE A 284 11.41 -5.33 -22.98
C PHE A 284 12.31 -6.30 -23.78
N GLY A 285 12.39 -7.57 -23.33
CA GLY A 285 13.06 -8.62 -24.07
C GLY A 285 14.58 -8.66 -23.92
N ASP A 286 15.16 -7.93 -22.97
CA ASP A 286 16.60 -8.00 -22.68
C ASP A 286 16.97 -9.30 -21.97
N TYR A 287 16.01 -9.94 -21.32
CA TYR A 287 16.17 -11.23 -20.68
C TYR A 287 15.01 -12.17 -21.05
N ASN A 288 15.31 -13.33 -21.58
CA ASN A 288 14.33 -14.39 -21.82
C ASN A 288 14.08 -15.17 -20.53
N PRO A 289 12.87 -15.14 -19.94
CA PRO A 289 12.61 -15.75 -18.64
C PRO A 289 12.82 -17.26 -18.66
N ALA A 290 13.77 -17.75 -17.88
CA ALA A 290 14.08 -19.18 -17.77
C ALA A 290 13.35 -19.87 -16.61
N GLY A 291 12.66 -19.10 -15.74
CA GLY A 291 11.89 -19.61 -14.61
C GLY A 291 10.74 -20.52 -15.03
N ARG A 292 10.41 -21.48 -14.16
CA ARG A 292 9.24 -22.35 -14.29
C ARG A 292 8.46 -22.29 -12.99
N LEU A 293 7.14 -22.53 -13.06
CA LEU A 293 6.30 -22.58 -11.87
C LEU A 293 6.76 -23.74 -10.96
N PRO A 294 7.10 -23.46 -9.70
CA PRO A 294 7.57 -24.49 -8.76
C PRO A 294 6.43 -25.34 -8.19
N VAL A 295 5.18 -24.90 -8.36
CA VAL A 295 3.98 -25.54 -7.82
C VAL A 295 2.87 -25.55 -8.88
N THR A 296 1.87 -26.41 -8.70
CA THR A 296 0.68 -26.46 -9.57
C THR A 296 -0.19 -25.21 -9.34
N PHE A 297 -0.58 -24.55 -10.43
CA PHE A 297 -1.57 -23.49 -10.45
C PHE A 297 -2.90 -24.09 -10.90
N TYR A 298 -3.87 -24.12 -10.00
CA TYR A 298 -5.19 -24.67 -10.24
C TYR A 298 -6.12 -23.60 -10.83
N LYS A 299 -7.16 -24.04 -11.57
CA LYS A 299 -8.17 -23.13 -12.14
C LYS A 299 -9.12 -22.57 -11.09
N SER A 300 -9.40 -23.34 -10.03
CA SER A 300 -10.36 -22.95 -9.00
C SER A 300 -10.10 -23.64 -7.66
N ASP A 301 -10.74 -23.13 -6.60
CA ASP A 301 -10.74 -23.76 -5.28
C ASP A 301 -11.28 -25.19 -5.31
N ASN A 302 -12.19 -25.50 -6.26
CA ASN A 302 -12.80 -26.83 -6.39
C ASN A 302 -11.82 -27.91 -6.91
N ASP A 303 -10.73 -27.49 -7.51
CA ASP A 303 -9.70 -28.40 -8.05
C ASP A 303 -8.66 -28.78 -6.97
N LEU A 304 -8.73 -28.13 -5.81
CA LEU A 304 -7.83 -28.43 -4.70
C LEU A 304 -8.18 -29.78 -4.07
N PRO A 305 -7.18 -30.61 -3.73
CA PRO A 305 -7.41 -31.79 -2.91
C PRO A 305 -7.93 -31.42 -1.54
N GLY A 306 -8.68 -32.34 -0.89
CA GLY A 306 -9.19 -32.11 0.46
C GLY A 306 -8.07 -31.71 1.43
N PHE A 307 -8.33 -30.72 2.27
CA PHE A 307 -7.32 -30.14 3.18
C PHE A 307 -6.66 -31.19 4.10
N SER A 308 -7.41 -32.20 4.53
CA SER A 308 -6.93 -33.30 5.36
C SER A 308 -6.29 -34.46 4.60
N ASP A 309 -6.31 -34.44 3.26
CA ASP A 309 -5.68 -35.48 2.45
C ASP A 309 -4.19 -35.18 2.27
N TYR A 310 -3.34 -35.91 2.95
CA TYR A 310 -1.88 -35.82 2.85
C TYR A 310 -1.26 -36.85 1.92
N SER A 311 -2.07 -37.60 1.16
CA SER A 311 -1.57 -38.49 0.14
C SER A 311 -1.01 -37.71 -1.02
N MET A 312 0.12 -37.82 -1.52
CA MET A 312 0.64 -37.05 -2.66
C MET A 312 0.06 -37.45 -4.03
N LYS A 313 -0.99 -38.30 -4.03
CA LYS A 313 -1.61 -38.79 -5.25
C LYS A 313 -2.28 -37.65 -6.01
N GLY A 314 -1.89 -37.44 -7.27
CA GLY A 314 -2.46 -36.42 -8.15
C GLY A 314 -2.15 -34.97 -7.77
N ARG A 315 -1.26 -34.70 -6.81
CA ARG A 315 -1.00 -33.34 -6.30
C ARG A 315 0.07 -32.56 -7.05
N THR A 316 0.86 -33.20 -7.86
CA THR A 316 1.94 -32.55 -8.61
C THR A 316 1.67 -32.63 -10.11
N TYR A 317 2.26 -31.71 -10.88
CA TYR A 317 2.16 -31.70 -12.35
C TYR A 317 2.42 -33.08 -12.99
N ARG A 318 3.24 -33.91 -12.37
CA ARG A 318 3.60 -35.25 -12.89
C ARG A 318 2.45 -36.24 -12.87
N TYR A 319 1.52 -36.12 -11.93
CA TYR A 319 0.43 -37.08 -11.71
C TYR A 319 -0.94 -36.42 -11.74
N PHE A 320 -1.00 -35.12 -12.05
CA PHE A 320 -2.25 -34.39 -12.20
C PHE A 320 -2.78 -34.64 -13.61
N ASN A 321 -4.01 -35.18 -13.70
CA ASN A 321 -4.67 -35.51 -14.97
C ASN A 321 -5.86 -34.55 -15.26
N GLY A 322 -5.96 -33.44 -14.58
CA GLY A 322 -6.92 -32.37 -14.85
C GLY A 322 -6.38 -31.36 -15.86
N ASP A 323 -7.28 -30.55 -16.41
CA ASP A 323 -6.96 -29.44 -17.33
C ASP A 323 -6.50 -28.18 -16.54
#